data_ce56b75fc8cc8fa7d7241098ad04d518
#
_entry.id   ce56b75fc8cc8fa7d7241098ad04d518
#
_cell.length_a   1.000
_cell.length_b   1.000
_cell.length_c   1.000
_cell.angle_alpha   90.00
_cell.angle_beta   90.00
_cell.angle_gamma   90.00
#
_symmetry.space_group_name_H-M   'P 1'
#
loop_
_entity.id
_entity.type
_entity.pdbx_description
1 polymer ?
#
loop_
_entity_poly.entity_id
_entity_poly.type
_entity_poly.pdbx_seq_one_letter_code
_entity_poly.pdbx_strand_id
1 'polypeptide(L)'
;MHVPPCHVTHLVYRLGTGGMENVVVQLIRHLPRTSFRHTVIALSDIDPEFARRLDGTDVELIALNKPPGQPYALYPKVYRLLRRLRPDVLHSCNLGALEFVPVAALARVPLRVHVEHGLDLHEINGKSARYRLLRRLYRPFVSQYVAVSVDQARQCAQIGAAAERVHLIPNGVDTRVFRPRTSDDALPVGFPFQRERHWVIGTVGRQADIKNPLLLVDAFVHLVRSGAPGTERLRLAMVGDGPLHSEMALRLHNEGLSDRAWLPGARSDIADILRSFDCFVLPSLSEATSCALQEAMATGLAIVATNVGGNADVLDQGRCGSLVPSGDATALATELLRLSQSGRPNAQAQEALISVQRRYSLETVIQRYGDLFLSAATHGPGELAAQQPAPPQDTMH
;
A
#
# COMPACT_ATOMS: atom_id res chain seq x y z
N MET A 1 11.58 -36.37 -10.28
CA MET A 1 10.90 -36.36 -8.97
C MET A 1 10.08 -35.07 -8.90
N HIS A 2 8.77 -35.17 -8.65
CA HIS A 2 7.93 -33.96 -8.54
C HIS A 2 8.15 -33.34 -7.17
N VAL A 3 8.82 -32.19 -7.11
CA VAL A 3 8.98 -31.45 -5.84
C VAL A 3 7.61 -30.89 -5.49
N PRO A 4 7.09 -31.15 -4.29
CA PRO A 4 5.78 -30.61 -3.90
C PRO A 4 5.84 -29.07 -3.86
N PRO A 5 4.73 -28.37 -4.16
CA PRO A 5 4.69 -26.93 -4.12
C PRO A 5 4.93 -26.40 -2.70
N CYS A 6 5.72 -25.31 -2.59
CA CYS A 6 6.00 -24.62 -1.33
C CYS A 6 4.70 -24.13 -0.71
N HIS A 7 4.43 -24.54 0.53
CA HIS A 7 3.21 -24.17 1.25
C HIS A 7 3.41 -22.87 2.02
N VAL A 8 2.80 -21.80 1.56
CA VAL A 8 2.81 -20.48 2.21
C VAL A 8 1.52 -20.28 2.99
N THR A 9 1.64 -20.10 4.29
CA THR A 9 0.51 -19.70 5.15
C THR A 9 0.61 -18.19 5.44
N HIS A 10 -0.36 -17.42 4.96
CA HIS A 10 -0.49 -16.00 5.24
C HIS A 10 -1.29 -15.81 6.53
N LEU A 11 -0.71 -15.14 7.52
CA LEU A 11 -1.37 -14.80 8.77
C LEU A 11 -1.67 -13.31 8.81
N VAL A 12 -2.95 -12.96 8.76
CA VAL A 12 -3.45 -11.58 8.76
C VAL A 12 -4.39 -11.35 9.94
N TYR A 13 -4.56 -10.10 10.36
CA TYR A 13 -5.52 -9.80 11.42
C TYR A 13 -6.96 -9.99 10.92
N ARG A 14 -7.28 -9.45 9.76
CA ARG A 14 -8.55 -9.56 9.04
C ARG A 14 -8.27 -9.72 7.55
N LEU A 15 -9.09 -10.43 6.81
CA LEU A 15 -9.06 -10.41 5.35
C LEU A 15 -10.23 -9.57 4.83
N GLY A 16 -9.97 -8.33 4.41
CA GLY A 16 -10.98 -7.38 3.95
C GLY A 16 -10.36 -6.27 3.10
N THR A 17 -11.09 -5.21 2.85
CA THR A 17 -10.60 -4.10 2.00
C THR A 17 -9.45 -3.37 2.67
N GLY A 18 -8.25 -3.45 2.09
CA GLY A 18 -7.05 -2.77 2.55
C GLY A 18 -5.85 -3.02 1.63
N GLY A 19 -4.83 -2.18 1.77
CA GLY A 19 -3.62 -2.26 0.93
C GLY A 19 -2.82 -3.53 1.18
N MET A 20 -2.66 -3.93 2.44
CA MET A 20 -1.93 -5.13 2.84
C MET A 20 -2.67 -6.40 2.39
N GLU A 21 -3.97 -6.44 2.58
CA GLU A 21 -4.83 -7.56 2.17
C GLU A 21 -4.80 -7.72 0.65
N ASN A 22 -4.74 -6.60 -0.09
CA ASN A 22 -4.57 -6.62 -1.53
C ASN A 22 -3.23 -7.27 -1.94
N VAL A 23 -2.13 -6.99 -1.24
CA VAL A 23 -0.84 -7.64 -1.51
C VAL A 23 -0.94 -9.15 -1.33
N VAL A 24 -1.59 -9.64 -0.26
CA VAL A 24 -1.80 -11.08 -0.04
C VAL A 24 -2.61 -11.69 -1.19
N VAL A 25 -3.69 -11.04 -1.63
CA VAL A 25 -4.48 -11.48 -2.79
C VAL A 25 -3.62 -11.55 -4.06
N GLN A 26 -2.78 -10.53 -4.32
CA GLN A 26 -1.91 -10.51 -5.48
C GLN A 26 -0.87 -11.65 -5.44
N LEU A 27 -0.26 -11.93 -4.29
CA LEU A 27 0.67 -13.05 -4.12
C LEU A 27 -0.02 -14.39 -4.44
N ILE A 28 -1.23 -14.63 -3.92
CA ILE A 28 -1.98 -15.86 -4.15
C ILE A 28 -2.37 -16.03 -5.62
N ARG A 29 -2.74 -14.94 -6.29
CA ARG A 29 -3.19 -14.99 -7.68
C ARG A 29 -2.07 -15.14 -8.69
N HIS A 30 -0.87 -14.59 -8.41
CA HIS A 30 0.20 -14.47 -9.40
C HIS A 30 1.39 -15.38 -9.15
N LEU A 31 1.61 -15.90 -7.94
CA LEU A 31 2.62 -16.94 -7.73
C LEU A 31 2.20 -18.24 -8.44
N PRO A 32 3.13 -18.92 -9.16
CA PRO A 32 2.81 -20.11 -9.93
C PRO A 32 2.27 -21.25 -9.06
N ARG A 33 1.07 -21.74 -9.35
CA ARG A 33 0.43 -22.86 -8.62
C ARG A 33 1.22 -24.16 -8.65
N THR A 34 2.06 -24.34 -9.67
CA THR A 34 2.99 -25.47 -9.75
C THR A 34 4.09 -25.42 -8.70
N SER A 35 4.42 -24.23 -8.22
CA SER A 35 5.51 -23.98 -7.26
C SER A 35 5.01 -23.60 -5.86
N PHE A 36 3.77 -23.10 -5.74
CA PHE A 36 3.22 -22.60 -4.49
C PHE A 36 1.79 -23.10 -4.25
N ARG A 37 1.49 -23.37 -2.99
CA ARG A 37 0.11 -23.46 -2.50
C ARG A 37 -0.07 -22.53 -1.31
N HIS A 38 -1.29 -22.05 -1.11
CA HIS A 38 -1.56 -20.99 -0.16
C HIS A 38 -2.66 -21.37 0.84
N THR A 39 -2.50 -20.92 2.09
CA THR A 39 -3.55 -20.87 3.11
C THR A 39 -3.58 -19.46 3.70
N VAL A 40 -4.75 -18.88 3.89
CA VAL A 40 -4.91 -17.63 4.65
C VAL A 40 -5.55 -17.93 5.99
N ILE A 41 -4.91 -17.49 7.07
CA ILE A 41 -5.46 -17.51 8.42
C ILE A 41 -5.76 -16.06 8.81
N ALA A 42 -7.04 -15.71 8.92
CA ALA A 42 -7.48 -14.46 9.50
C ALA A 42 -7.71 -14.64 11.00
N LEU A 43 -7.06 -13.83 11.83
CA LEU A 43 -7.23 -13.87 13.28
C LEU A 43 -8.66 -13.49 13.69
N SER A 44 -9.23 -12.45 13.06
CA SER A 44 -10.64 -12.08 13.26
C SER A 44 -11.53 -12.74 12.19
N ASP A 45 -12.02 -11.96 11.25
CA ASP A 45 -13.00 -12.36 10.25
C ASP A 45 -12.46 -12.25 8.83
N ILE A 46 -13.20 -12.84 7.92
CA ILE A 46 -12.98 -12.75 6.47
C ILE A 46 -14.22 -12.09 5.88
N ASP A 47 -14.01 -10.96 5.20
CA ASP A 47 -15.05 -10.27 4.45
C ASP A 47 -15.42 -11.11 3.21
N PRO A 48 -16.68 -11.59 3.09
CA PRO A 48 -17.07 -12.47 2.00
C PRO A 48 -16.97 -11.81 0.61
N GLU A 49 -17.24 -10.49 0.53
CA GLU A 49 -17.16 -9.77 -0.75
C GLU A 49 -15.69 -9.63 -1.18
N PHE A 50 -14.82 -9.27 -0.26
CA PHE A 50 -13.39 -9.19 -0.54
C PHE A 50 -12.78 -10.56 -0.89
N ALA A 51 -13.23 -11.63 -0.23
CA ALA A 51 -12.76 -13.00 -0.47
C ALA A 51 -13.07 -13.49 -1.89
N ARG A 52 -14.14 -13.00 -2.55
CA ARG A 52 -14.45 -13.32 -3.96
C ARG A 52 -13.29 -12.99 -4.91
N ARG A 53 -12.39 -12.10 -4.53
CA ARG A 53 -11.17 -11.81 -5.30
C ARG A 53 -10.21 -12.99 -5.39
N LEU A 54 -10.41 -14.00 -4.56
CA LEU A 54 -9.67 -15.27 -4.56
C LEU A 54 -10.42 -16.40 -5.27
N ASP A 55 -11.61 -16.14 -5.81
CA ASP A 55 -12.37 -17.12 -6.58
C ASP A 55 -11.53 -17.65 -7.75
N GLY A 56 -11.63 -18.95 -7.97
CA GLY A 56 -10.82 -19.66 -8.98
C GLY A 56 -9.37 -19.91 -8.56
N THR A 57 -9.01 -19.67 -7.29
CA THR A 57 -7.75 -20.12 -6.69
C THR A 57 -7.99 -21.32 -5.76
N ASP A 58 -6.93 -22.12 -5.50
CA ASP A 58 -7.00 -23.28 -4.60
C ASP A 58 -6.62 -22.92 -3.15
N VAL A 59 -6.84 -21.65 -2.75
CA VAL A 59 -6.47 -21.16 -1.42
C VAL A 59 -7.45 -21.65 -0.34
N GLU A 60 -6.92 -22.17 0.77
CA GLU A 60 -7.70 -22.47 1.96
C GLU A 60 -7.84 -21.19 2.82
N LEU A 61 -9.09 -20.79 3.13
CA LEU A 61 -9.39 -19.62 3.96
C LEU A 61 -9.90 -20.06 5.34
N ILE A 62 -9.25 -19.57 6.40
CA ILE A 62 -9.57 -19.97 7.79
C ILE A 62 -9.75 -18.69 8.64
N ALA A 63 -10.97 -18.45 9.12
CA ALA A 63 -11.26 -17.41 10.10
C ALA A 63 -11.20 -17.98 11.51
N LEU A 64 -10.46 -17.32 12.41
CA LEU A 64 -10.35 -17.74 13.82
C LEU A 64 -11.37 -17.05 14.72
N ASN A 65 -12.05 -16.01 14.23
CA ASN A 65 -13.08 -15.25 14.93
C ASN A 65 -12.61 -14.78 16.33
N LYS A 66 -11.46 -14.12 16.35
CA LYS A 66 -10.84 -13.60 17.57
C LYS A 66 -11.84 -12.71 18.34
N PRO A 67 -12.16 -13.03 19.58
CA PRO A 67 -12.95 -12.13 20.40
C PRO A 67 -12.16 -10.85 20.75
N PRO A 68 -12.83 -9.76 21.14
CA PRO A 68 -12.17 -8.59 21.68
C PRO A 68 -11.21 -8.93 22.82
N GLY A 69 -10.11 -8.19 22.94
CA GLY A 69 -9.11 -8.38 23.98
C GLY A 69 -7.88 -9.19 23.54
N GLN A 70 -7.15 -9.73 24.51
CA GLN A 70 -5.90 -10.44 24.27
C GLN A 70 -6.12 -11.81 23.61
N PRO A 71 -5.23 -12.27 22.72
CA PRO A 71 -5.44 -13.47 21.90
C PRO A 71 -5.01 -14.79 22.59
N TYR A 72 -4.90 -14.83 23.92
CA TYR A 72 -4.32 -15.99 24.62
C TYR A 72 -4.95 -17.34 24.23
N ALA A 73 -6.26 -17.38 24.03
CA ALA A 73 -6.97 -18.59 23.61
C ALA A 73 -6.63 -19.03 22.17
N LEU A 74 -6.08 -18.12 21.34
CA LEU A 74 -5.72 -18.42 19.97
C LEU A 74 -4.34 -19.10 19.85
N TYR A 75 -3.42 -18.90 20.77
CA TYR A 75 -2.08 -19.50 20.66
C TYR A 75 -2.10 -21.02 20.49
N PRO A 76 -2.80 -21.80 21.35
CA PRO A 76 -2.88 -23.25 21.15
C PRO A 76 -3.69 -23.63 19.90
N LYS A 77 -4.66 -22.79 19.46
CA LYS A 77 -5.43 -23.04 18.24
C LYS A 77 -4.54 -22.88 17.01
N VAL A 78 -3.79 -21.77 16.94
CA VAL A 78 -2.83 -21.48 15.84
C VAL A 78 -1.71 -22.54 15.84
N TYR A 79 -1.16 -22.91 17.00
CA TYR A 79 -0.15 -23.96 17.09
C TYR A 79 -0.64 -25.28 16.48
N ARG A 80 -1.83 -25.78 16.90
CA ARG A 80 -2.41 -27.02 16.36
C ARG A 80 -2.67 -26.92 14.87
N LEU A 81 -3.12 -25.75 14.39
CA LEU A 81 -3.39 -25.48 12.98
C LEU A 81 -2.09 -25.54 12.16
N LEU A 82 -1.03 -24.85 12.58
CA LEU A 82 0.27 -24.88 11.91
C LEU A 82 0.90 -26.28 11.91
N ARG A 83 0.73 -27.04 13.02
CA ARG A 83 1.18 -28.44 13.08
C ARG A 83 0.43 -29.36 12.13
N ARG A 84 -0.86 -29.08 11.86
CA ARG A 84 -1.69 -29.81 10.89
C ARG A 84 -1.33 -29.44 9.46
N LEU A 85 -1.25 -28.14 9.17
CA LEU A 85 -0.98 -27.60 7.83
C LEU A 85 0.46 -27.87 7.38
N ARG A 86 1.41 -27.88 8.31
CA ARG A 86 2.87 -28.03 8.07
C ARG A 86 3.35 -27.10 6.94
N PRO A 87 3.13 -25.77 7.05
CA PRO A 87 3.60 -24.88 6.02
C PRO A 87 5.12 -24.79 6.00
N ASP A 88 5.69 -24.57 4.83
CA ASP A 88 7.11 -24.24 4.64
C ASP A 88 7.40 -22.82 5.06
N VAL A 89 6.43 -21.92 4.82
CA VAL A 89 6.52 -20.49 5.09
C VAL A 89 5.32 -20.00 5.91
N LEU A 90 5.59 -19.27 7.01
CA LEU A 90 4.62 -18.37 7.61
C LEU A 90 4.92 -16.95 7.13
N HIS A 91 4.00 -16.34 6.39
CA HIS A 91 4.00 -14.93 6.02
C HIS A 91 3.07 -14.16 6.97
N SER A 92 3.63 -13.48 7.97
CA SER A 92 2.89 -12.74 9.00
C SER A 92 2.83 -11.25 8.66
N CYS A 93 1.62 -10.66 8.67
CA CYS A 93 1.38 -9.30 8.22
C CYS A 93 0.94 -8.41 9.38
N ASN A 94 1.66 -7.31 9.57
CA ASN A 94 1.45 -6.30 10.61
C ASN A 94 1.61 -6.81 12.06
N LEU A 95 1.64 -5.87 13.01
CA LEU A 95 1.94 -6.13 14.42
C LEU A 95 1.00 -7.19 15.05
N GLY A 96 -0.29 -7.19 14.67
CA GLY A 96 -1.25 -8.15 15.21
C GLY A 96 -0.96 -9.62 14.87
N ALA A 97 -0.23 -9.88 13.78
CA ALA A 97 0.23 -11.22 13.41
C ALA A 97 1.62 -11.56 13.98
N LEU A 98 2.43 -10.54 14.30
CA LEU A 98 3.80 -10.72 14.82
C LEU A 98 3.84 -11.56 16.10
N GLU A 99 2.87 -11.40 16.99
CA GLU A 99 2.79 -12.13 18.26
C GLU A 99 2.61 -13.65 18.10
N PHE A 100 2.22 -14.11 16.90
CA PHE A 100 2.09 -15.54 16.58
C PHE A 100 3.35 -16.15 15.95
N VAL A 101 4.37 -15.35 15.63
CA VAL A 101 5.63 -15.84 15.05
C VAL A 101 6.38 -16.77 16.02
N PRO A 102 6.44 -16.54 17.35
CA PRO A 102 6.96 -17.53 18.31
C PRO A 102 6.19 -18.84 18.30
N VAL A 103 4.86 -18.79 18.11
CA VAL A 103 4.01 -19.98 17.99
C VAL A 103 4.37 -20.80 16.74
N ALA A 104 4.65 -20.10 15.63
CA ALA A 104 5.11 -20.76 14.41
C ALA A 104 6.52 -21.37 14.56
N ALA A 105 7.42 -20.70 15.28
CA ALA A 105 8.72 -21.27 15.61
C ALA A 105 8.58 -22.56 16.44
N LEU A 106 7.71 -22.55 17.46
CA LEU A 106 7.41 -23.72 18.27
C LEU A 106 6.74 -24.84 17.43
N ALA A 107 5.89 -24.47 16.47
CA ALA A 107 5.30 -25.43 15.52
C ALA A 107 6.30 -25.95 14.47
N ARG A 108 7.55 -25.46 14.50
CA ARG A 108 8.66 -25.82 13.59
C ARG A 108 8.38 -25.42 12.13
N VAL A 109 7.73 -24.26 11.91
CA VAL A 109 7.63 -23.68 10.56
C VAL A 109 9.04 -23.20 10.14
N PRO A 110 9.59 -23.71 9.03
CA PRO A 110 11.01 -23.44 8.67
C PRO A 110 11.29 -21.96 8.45
N LEU A 111 10.52 -21.28 7.59
CA LEU A 111 10.67 -19.86 7.30
C LEU A 111 9.53 -19.04 7.90
N ARG A 112 9.89 -17.99 8.62
CA ARG A 112 8.94 -17.05 9.23
C ARG A 112 9.28 -15.67 8.72
N VAL A 113 8.54 -15.25 7.69
CA VAL A 113 8.64 -13.92 7.06
C VAL A 113 7.66 -12.98 7.73
N HIS A 114 8.14 -11.83 8.17
CA HIS A 114 7.29 -10.79 8.75
C HIS A 114 7.35 -9.51 7.92
N VAL A 115 6.18 -8.94 7.64
CA VAL A 115 6.05 -7.67 6.91
C VAL A 115 5.09 -6.72 7.63
N GLU A 116 5.43 -5.44 7.69
CA GLU A 116 4.57 -4.38 8.18
C GLU A 116 4.24 -3.42 7.03
N HIS A 117 2.94 -3.17 6.78
CA HIS A 117 2.47 -2.33 5.68
C HIS A 117 2.11 -0.89 6.10
N GLY A 118 2.45 -0.50 7.31
CA GLY A 118 2.19 0.82 7.86
C GLY A 118 2.18 0.81 9.38
N LEU A 119 2.23 2.00 9.97
CA LEU A 119 2.03 2.20 11.40
C LEU A 119 0.55 2.47 11.67
N ASP A 120 0.02 1.93 12.76
CA ASP A 120 -1.32 2.29 13.24
C ASP A 120 -1.35 3.75 13.72
N LEU A 121 -2.55 4.37 13.72
CA LEU A 121 -2.78 5.75 14.21
C LEU A 121 -2.15 6.00 15.60
N HIS A 122 -2.16 5.01 16.47
CA HIS A 122 -1.52 5.07 17.80
C HIS A 122 0.01 5.03 17.75
N GLU A 123 0.60 4.75 16.58
CA GLU A 123 2.04 4.68 16.35
C GLU A 123 2.58 5.79 15.43
N ILE A 124 1.73 6.73 14.96
CA ILE A 124 2.06 7.78 13.95
C ILE A 124 3.40 8.48 14.22
N ASN A 125 3.85 8.50 15.47
CA ASN A 125 5.12 9.10 15.81
C ASN A 125 6.27 8.08 15.99
N GLY A 126 6.05 6.78 15.74
CA GLY A 126 7.07 5.72 15.94
C GLY A 126 7.60 5.62 17.38
N LYS A 127 7.00 6.37 18.31
CA LYS A 127 7.50 6.65 19.64
C LYS A 127 6.96 5.71 20.71
N SER A 128 6.05 4.79 20.39
CA SER A 128 5.58 3.84 21.40
C SER A 128 6.69 2.88 21.78
N ALA A 129 7.34 3.17 22.92
CA ALA A 129 8.37 2.31 23.50
C ALA A 129 7.87 0.86 23.70
N ARG A 130 6.56 0.71 23.99
CA ARG A 130 5.90 -0.59 24.15
C ARG A 130 5.95 -1.41 22.86
N TYR A 131 5.57 -0.84 21.72
CA TYR A 131 5.55 -1.55 20.44
C TYR A 131 6.95 -1.86 19.91
N ARG A 132 7.93 -0.94 20.14
CA ARG A 132 9.33 -1.24 19.85
C ARG A 132 9.88 -2.38 20.70
N LEU A 133 9.50 -2.42 21.98
CA LEU A 133 9.89 -3.50 22.89
C LEU A 133 9.29 -4.84 22.42
N LEU A 134 8.02 -4.87 22.03
CA LEU A 134 7.36 -6.07 21.49
C LEU A 134 8.07 -6.56 20.23
N ARG A 135 8.37 -5.68 19.27
CA ARG A 135 9.13 -6.05 18.06
C ARG A 135 10.52 -6.61 18.41
N ARG A 136 11.22 -6.01 19.39
CA ARG A 136 12.50 -6.55 19.86
C ARG A 136 12.36 -7.92 20.53
N LEU A 137 11.31 -8.13 21.30
CA LEU A 137 11.03 -9.39 21.99
C LEU A 137 10.75 -10.52 21.00
N TYR A 138 9.99 -10.25 19.94
CA TYR A 138 9.63 -11.24 18.94
C TYR A 138 10.68 -11.41 17.83
N ARG A 139 11.64 -10.48 17.68
CA ARG A 139 12.71 -10.52 16.68
C ARG A 139 13.44 -11.86 16.58
N PRO A 140 13.83 -12.56 17.67
CA PRO A 140 14.57 -13.83 17.57
C PRO A 140 13.81 -14.91 16.83
N PHE A 141 12.49 -14.83 16.76
CA PHE A 141 11.64 -15.82 16.13
C PHE A 141 11.35 -15.51 14.64
N VAL A 142 11.62 -14.29 14.18
CA VAL A 142 11.47 -13.90 12.77
C VAL A 142 12.71 -14.32 12.00
N SER A 143 12.52 -15.08 10.91
CA SER A 143 13.62 -15.53 10.05
C SER A 143 14.04 -14.42 9.08
N GLN A 144 13.06 -13.79 8.42
CA GLN A 144 13.26 -12.74 7.42
C GLN A 144 12.23 -11.63 7.61
N TYR A 145 12.63 -10.40 7.34
CA TYR A 145 11.76 -9.23 7.32
C TYR A 145 11.57 -8.76 5.87
N VAL A 146 10.37 -8.38 5.52
CA VAL A 146 10.09 -7.59 4.32
C VAL A 146 9.76 -6.18 4.76
N ALA A 147 10.55 -5.22 4.30
CA ALA A 147 10.31 -3.81 4.44
C ALA A 147 9.72 -3.28 3.13
N VAL A 148 8.55 -2.63 3.18
CA VAL A 148 7.92 -2.06 1.98
C VAL A 148 8.45 -0.65 1.66
N SER A 149 9.24 -0.06 2.55
CA SER A 149 9.91 1.24 2.35
C SER A 149 11.29 1.28 3.02
N VAL A 150 12.12 2.24 2.61
CA VAL A 150 13.43 2.48 3.23
C VAL A 150 13.28 2.83 4.72
N ASP A 151 12.25 3.60 5.09
CA ASP A 151 11.98 3.92 6.49
C ASP A 151 11.66 2.67 7.33
N GLN A 152 10.90 1.74 6.79
CA GLN A 152 10.66 0.47 7.47
C GLN A 152 11.93 -0.39 7.57
N ALA A 153 12.79 -0.40 6.55
CA ALA A 153 14.09 -1.06 6.65
C ALA A 153 14.95 -0.46 7.77
N ARG A 154 14.95 0.87 7.92
CA ARG A 154 15.60 1.56 9.05
C ARG A 154 14.97 1.17 10.40
N GLN A 155 13.65 1.05 10.46
CA GLN A 155 12.96 0.58 11.69
C GLN A 155 13.35 -0.85 12.06
N CYS A 156 13.46 -1.75 11.07
CA CYS A 156 13.98 -3.10 11.29
C CYS A 156 15.41 -3.07 11.88
N ALA A 157 16.29 -2.22 11.37
CA ALA A 157 17.63 -2.03 11.93
C ALA A 157 17.59 -1.48 13.39
N GLN A 158 16.69 -0.54 13.69
CA GLN A 158 16.52 0.02 15.04
C GLN A 158 16.04 -1.00 16.08
N ILE A 159 15.29 -2.02 15.67
CA ILE A 159 14.93 -3.13 16.57
C ILE A 159 16.03 -4.20 16.63
N GLY A 160 17.13 -4.03 15.88
CA GLY A 160 18.29 -4.89 15.85
C GLY A 160 18.15 -6.10 14.92
N ALA A 161 17.30 -6.01 13.88
CA ALA A 161 17.30 -7.00 12.81
C ALA A 161 18.62 -6.89 12.02
N ALA A 162 19.23 -8.02 11.71
CA ALA A 162 20.45 -8.06 10.92
C ALA A 162 20.15 -7.69 9.46
N ALA A 163 21.01 -6.91 8.82
CA ALA A 163 20.75 -6.34 7.49
C ALA A 163 20.47 -7.42 6.43
N GLU A 164 21.15 -8.56 6.50
CA GLU A 164 20.97 -9.71 5.60
C GLU A 164 19.59 -10.40 5.75
N ARG A 165 18.84 -10.08 6.81
CA ARG A 165 17.47 -10.57 7.04
C ARG A 165 16.39 -9.57 6.65
N VAL A 166 16.76 -8.41 6.11
CA VAL A 166 15.81 -7.35 5.75
C VAL A 166 15.79 -7.19 4.24
N HIS A 167 14.66 -7.53 3.63
CA HIS A 167 14.43 -7.43 2.19
C HIS A 167 13.55 -6.22 1.89
N LEU A 168 14.05 -5.29 1.09
CA LEU A 168 13.26 -4.15 0.63
C LEU A 168 12.40 -4.59 -0.57
N ILE A 169 11.15 -4.97 -0.31
CA ILE A 169 10.18 -5.38 -1.33
C ILE A 169 8.96 -4.45 -1.20
N PRO A 170 8.86 -3.41 -2.03
CA PRO A 170 7.74 -2.48 -1.99
C PRO A 170 6.42 -3.15 -2.43
N ASN A 171 5.30 -2.46 -2.22
CA ASN A 171 4.03 -2.89 -2.80
C ASN A 171 4.11 -2.86 -4.33
N GLY A 172 3.46 -3.81 -4.98
CA GLY A 172 3.41 -3.89 -6.44
C GLY A 172 2.12 -3.29 -7.00
N VAL A 173 2.21 -2.73 -8.20
CA VAL A 173 1.06 -2.26 -8.99
C VAL A 173 0.96 -3.02 -10.30
N ASP A 174 -0.26 -3.46 -10.66
CA ASP A 174 -0.50 -4.07 -11.98
C ASP A 174 -0.55 -2.97 -13.05
N THR A 175 0.57 -2.80 -13.75
CA THR A 175 0.73 -1.79 -14.80
C THR A 175 -0.05 -2.07 -16.08
N ARG A 176 -0.72 -3.22 -16.20
CA ARG A 176 -1.66 -3.54 -17.29
C ARG A 176 -3.05 -2.99 -16.97
N VAL A 177 -3.43 -2.98 -15.69
CA VAL A 177 -4.69 -2.42 -15.20
C VAL A 177 -4.57 -0.91 -15.02
N PHE A 178 -3.54 -0.47 -14.29
CA PHE A 178 -3.21 0.93 -14.08
C PHE A 178 -2.23 1.38 -15.14
N ARG A 179 -2.73 2.04 -16.16
CA ARG A 179 -1.99 2.49 -17.34
C ARG A 179 -2.39 3.89 -17.75
N PRO A 180 -1.58 4.59 -18.49
CA PRO A 180 -1.97 5.87 -19.06
C PRO A 180 -3.28 5.77 -19.87
N ARG A 181 -4.03 6.84 -19.80
CA ARG A 181 -5.28 7.02 -20.55
C ARG A 181 -5.03 7.04 -22.05
N THR A 182 -5.96 6.46 -22.82
CA THR A 182 -6.05 6.54 -24.28
C THR A 182 -7.30 7.33 -24.70
N SER A 183 -7.43 7.65 -25.99
CA SER A 183 -8.63 8.29 -26.56
C SER A 183 -9.90 7.47 -26.37
N ASP A 184 -9.77 6.14 -26.33
CA ASP A 184 -10.88 5.19 -26.34
C ASP A 184 -11.41 4.87 -24.93
N ASP A 185 -10.72 5.36 -23.89
CA ASP A 185 -11.15 5.13 -22.52
C ASP A 185 -12.40 5.94 -22.20
N ALA A 186 -13.50 5.24 -21.88
CA ALA A 186 -14.74 5.86 -21.43
C ALA A 186 -14.56 6.51 -20.05
N LEU A 187 -15.42 7.49 -19.76
CA LEU A 187 -15.51 8.03 -18.41
C LEU A 187 -16.20 7.02 -17.48
N PRO A 188 -15.80 6.95 -16.20
CA PRO A 188 -16.48 6.10 -15.21
C PRO A 188 -17.97 6.44 -15.09
N VAL A 189 -18.78 5.45 -14.79
CA VAL A 189 -20.22 5.65 -14.59
C VAL A 189 -20.47 6.66 -13.45
N GLY A 190 -21.27 7.68 -13.76
CA GLY A 190 -21.61 8.75 -12.80
C GLY A 190 -20.49 9.78 -12.57
N PHE A 191 -19.42 9.77 -13.36
CA PHE A 191 -18.41 10.82 -13.30
C PHE A 191 -18.93 12.11 -13.95
N PRO A 192 -19.01 13.25 -13.20
CA PRO A 192 -19.76 14.41 -13.67
C PRO A 192 -18.97 15.37 -14.54
N PHE A 193 -17.65 15.18 -14.69
CA PHE A 193 -16.77 16.18 -15.31
C PHE A 193 -16.40 15.81 -16.74
N GLN A 194 -16.20 16.85 -17.59
CA GLN A 194 -15.85 16.71 -19.01
C GLN A 194 -14.36 17.00 -19.18
N ARG A 195 -13.63 16.09 -19.83
CA ARG A 195 -12.17 16.17 -20.02
C ARG A 195 -11.70 17.42 -20.75
N GLU A 196 -12.48 17.88 -21.71
CA GLU A 196 -12.13 19.00 -22.57
C GLU A 196 -12.28 20.36 -21.87
N ARG A 197 -13.15 20.40 -20.85
CA ARG A 197 -13.51 21.64 -20.13
C ARG A 197 -12.87 21.73 -18.75
N HIS A 198 -12.57 20.60 -18.15
CA HIS A 198 -12.19 20.53 -16.75
C HIS A 198 -10.78 19.99 -16.57
N TRP A 199 -10.13 20.43 -15.52
CA TRP A 199 -8.90 19.89 -14.99
C TRP A 199 -9.20 19.28 -13.62
N VAL A 200 -9.04 17.97 -13.49
CA VAL A 200 -9.54 17.22 -12.35
C VAL A 200 -8.41 16.89 -11.39
N ILE A 201 -8.51 17.42 -10.18
CA ILE A 201 -7.70 17.07 -9.02
C ILE A 201 -8.37 15.89 -8.34
N GLY A 202 -7.66 14.78 -8.17
CA GLY A 202 -8.25 13.59 -7.58
C GLY A 202 -7.44 13.00 -6.45
N THR A 203 -8.13 12.34 -5.53
CA THR A 203 -7.54 11.46 -4.52
C THR A 203 -8.35 10.19 -4.38
N VAL A 204 -7.67 9.08 -4.04
CA VAL A 204 -8.29 7.77 -3.81
C VAL A 204 -7.78 7.22 -2.49
N GLY A 205 -8.68 6.88 -1.58
CA GLY A 205 -8.31 6.27 -0.30
C GLY A 205 -9.37 6.41 0.78
N ARG A 206 -9.12 5.79 1.91
CA ARG A 206 -10.01 5.87 3.07
C ARG A 206 -10.08 7.31 3.59
N GLN A 207 -11.29 7.83 3.76
CA GLN A 207 -11.53 9.20 4.22
C GLN A 207 -11.44 9.27 5.75
N ALA A 208 -10.22 9.22 6.27
CA ALA A 208 -9.90 9.19 7.70
C ALA A 208 -8.71 10.10 8.03
N ASP A 209 -8.54 10.46 9.30
CA ASP A 209 -7.53 11.43 9.79
C ASP A 209 -6.13 11.17 9.25
N ILE A 210 -5.68 9.91 9.21
CA ILE A 210 -4.34 9.56 8.74
C ILE A 210 -4.12 9.95 7.26
N LYS A 211 -5.18 9.92 6.43
CA LYS A 211 -5.14 10.29 5.02
C LYS A 211 -5.36 11.79 4.81
N ASN A 212 -5.80 12.49 5.86
CA ASN A 212 -5.97 13.94 5.92
C ASN A 212 -6.68 14.55 4.68
N PRO A 213 -7.85 14.02 4.29
CA PRO A 213 -8.55 14.50 3.08
C PRO A 213 -9.01 15.94 3.20
N LEU A 214 -9.20 16.45 4.43
CA LEU A 214 -9.59 17.83 4.70
C LEU A 214 -8.53 18.83 4.23
N LEU A 215 -7.24 18.49 4.29
CA LEU A 215 -6.16 19.32 3.74
C LEU A 215 -6.37 19.59 2.24
N LEU A 216 -6.79 18.57 1.49
CA LEU A 216 -7.08 18.74 0.06
C LEU A 216 -8.32 19.60 -0.18
N VAL A 217 -9.37 19.43 0.65
CA VAL A 217 -10.56 20.30 0.60
C VAL A 217 -10.17 21.76 0.85
N ASP A 218 -9.40 22.03 1.90
CA ASP A 218 -8.96 23.38 2.26
C ASP A 218 -8.07 23.99 1.15
N ALA A 219 -7.15 23.22 0.59
CA ALA A 219 -6.33 23.64 -0.54
C ALA A 219 -7.17 23.96 -1.79
N PHE A 220 -8.18 23.14 -2.09
CA PHE A 220 -9.08 23.36 -3.22
C PHE A 220 -9.94 24.63 -3.04
N VAL A 221 -10.48 24.84 -1.84
CA VAL A 221 -11.21 26.08 -1.49
C VAL A 221 -10.31 27.30 -1.67
N HIS A 222 -9.09 27.24 -1.10
CA HIS A 222 -8.12 28.31 -1.21
C HIS A 222 -7.79 28.63 -2.68
N LEU A 223 -7.57 27.60 -3.47
CA LEU A 223 -7.24 27.70 -4.89
C LEU A 223 -8.37 28.35 -5.71
N VAL A 224 -9.63 27.93 -5.52
CA VAL A 224 -10.78 28.51 -6.23
C VAL A 224 -11.04 29.95 -5.80
N ARG A 225 -10.92 30.25 -4.50
CA ARG A 225 -11.10 31.59 -3.96
C ARG A 225 -10.03 32.59 -4.39
N SER A 226 -8.84 32.10 -4.78
CA SER A 226 -7.78 32.98 -5.27
C SER A 226 -8.17 33.75 -6.54
N GLY A 227 -9.15 33.24 -7.30
CA GLY A 227 -9.56 33.80 -8.57
C GLY A 227 -8.46 33.83 -9.63
N ALA A 228 -7.38 33.07 -9.42
CA ALA A 228 -6.27 33.01 -10.39
C ALA A 228 -6.76 32.44 -11.74
N PRO A 229 -6.17 32.90 -12.88
CA PRO A 229 -6.55 32.42 -14.20
C PRO A 229 -6.51 30.88 -14.31
N GLY A 230 -7.57 30.26 -14.84
CA GLY A 230 -7.70 28.82 -15.01
C GLY A 230 -8.39 28.09 -13.85
N THR A 231 -8.63 28.75 -12.70
CA THR A 231 -9.31 28.12 -11.55
C THR A 231 -10.78 27.81 -11.82
N GLU A 232 -11.40 28.43 -12.80
CA GLU A 232 -12.78 28.14 -13.24
C GLU A 232 -12.95 26.72 -13.80
N ARG A 233 -11.87 26.14 -14.35
CA ARG A 233 -11.84 24.79 -14.92
C ARG A 233 -11.61 23.69 -13.88
N LEU A 234 -11.16 24.04 -12.68
CA LEU A 234 -10.75 23.07 -11.67
C LEU A 234 -11.95 22.32 -11.11
N ARG A 235 -11.77 21.02 -10.94
CA ARG A 235 -12.75 20.10 -10.32
C ARG A 235 -12.02 19.21 -9.33
N LEU A 236 -12.73 18.81 -8.28
CA LEU A 236 -12.23 17.96 -7.22
C LEU A 236 -12.95 16.60 -7.26
N ALA A 237 -12.21 15.51 -7.24
CA ALA A 237 -12.76 14.16 -7.14
C ALA A 237 -12.12 13.44 -5.94
N MET A 238 -12.93 13.04 -4.94
CA MET A 238 -12.46 12.40 -3.72
C MET A 238 -13.14 11.05 -3.56
N VAL A 239 -12.42 9.98 -3.91
CA VAL A 239 -12.98 8.62 -4.01
C VAL A 239 -12.56 7.79 -2.80
N GLY A 240 -13.54 7.18 -2.18
CA GLY A 240 -13.39 6.38 -0.97
C GLY A 240 -14.44 6.75 0.07
N ASP A 241 -14.47 5.98 1.13
CA ASP A 241 -15.38 6.19 2.25
C ASP A 241 -14.64 6.27 3.58
N GLY A 242 -15.30 6.77 4.60
CA GLY A 242 -14.72 6.88 5.94
C GLY A 242 -15.37 7.96 6.80
N PRO A 243 -14.91 8.10 8.06
CA PRO A 243 -15.54 8.99 9.04
C PRO A 243 -15.54 10.46 8.64
N LEU A 244 -14.62 10.91 7.78
CA LEU A 244 -14.54 12.32 7.35
C LEU A 244 -15.35 12.62 6.10
N HIS A 245 -16.02 11.65 5.46
CA HIS A 245 -16.75 11.84 4.21
C HIS A 245 -17.84 12.93 4.34
N SER A 246 -18.65 12.89 5.38
CA SER A 246 -19.71 13.88 5.61
C SER A 246 -19.16 15.28 5.90
N GLU A 247 -18.04 15.37 6.63
CA GLU A 247 -17.39 16.65 6.93
C GLU A 247 -16.83 17.31 5.67
N MET A 248 -16.20 16.54 4.78
CA MET A 248 -15.72 17.04 3.49
C MET A 248 -16.87 17.60 2.64
N ALA A 249 -17.98 16.85 2.53
CA ALA A 249 -19.16 17.27 1.79
C ALA A 249 -19.76 18.57 2.36
N LEU A 250 -19.86 18.66 3.69
CA LEU A 250 -20.38 19.86 4.38
C LEU A 250 -19.46 21.08 4.14
N ARG A 251 -18.12 20.92 4.23
CA ARG A 251 -17.18 22.02 3.95
C ARG A 251 -17.35 22.54 2.53
N LEU A 252 -17.36 21.65 1.55
CA LEU A 252 -17.53 22.03 0.15
C LEU A 252 -18.88 22.71 -0.10
N HIS A 253 -19.95 22.25 0.56
CA HIS A 253 -21.28 22.88 0.50
C HIS A 253 -21.27 24.30 1.08
N ASN A 254 -20.71 24.49 2.26
CA ASN A 254 -20.63 25.80 2.93
C ASN A 254 -19.79 26.81 2.12
N GLU A 255 -18.86 26.32 1.32
CA GLU A 255 -18.04 27.14 0.42
C GLU A 255 -18.68 27.37 -0.96
N GLY A 256 -19.87 26.81 -1.22
CA GLY A 256 -20.58 26.91 -2.51
C GLY A 256 -19.88 26.13 -3.64
N LEU A 257 -19.15 25.07 -3.32
CA LEU A 257 -18.34 24.30 -4.28
C LEU A 257 -18.85 22.88 -4.54
N SER A 258 -20.09 22.57 -4.13
CA SER A 258 -20.68 21.23 -4.32
C SER A 258 -20.77 20.82 -5.80
N ASP A 259 -21.02 21.75 -6.70
CA ASP A 259 -21.07 21.54 -8.15
C ASP A 259 -19.69 21.32 -8.79
N ARG A 260 -18.62 21.64 -8.08
CA ARG A 260 -17.23 21.46 -8.51
C ARG A 260 -16.56 20.24 -7.89
N ALA A 261 -17.28 19.51 -7.03
CA ALA A 261 -16.74 18.36 -6.30
C ALA A 261 -17.56 17.09 -6.57
N TRP A 262 -16.87 15.96 -6.65
CA TRP A 262 -17.46 14.64 -6.79
C TRP A 262 -16.93 13.72 -5.68
N LEU A 263 -17.83 13.30 -4.78
CA LEU A 263 -17.56 12.44 -3.63
C LEU A 263 -18.46 11.19 -3.72
N PRO A 264 -18.11 10.21 -4.58
CA PRO A 264 -18.98 9.06 -4.86
C PRO A 264 -19.01 7.99 -3.76
N GLY A 265 -18.22 8.16 -2.68
CA GLY A 265 -17.97 7.09 -1.72
C GLY A 265 -16.99 6.04 -2.22
N ALA A 266 -17.07 4.83 -1.69
CA ALA A 266 -16.22 3.70 -2.09
C ALA A 266 -16.59 3.21 -3.50
N ARG A 267 -15.55 2.91 -4.31
CA ARG A 267 -15.68 2.45 -5.70
C ARG A 267 -14.76 1.27 -5.93
N SER A 268 -15.09 0.42 -6.91
CA SER A 268 -14.26 -0.72 -7.34
C SER A 268 -13.52 -0.48 -8.67
N ASP A 269 -13.98 0.48 -9.49
CA ASP A 269 -13.44 0.85 -10.80
C ASP A 269 -12.32 1.91 -10.71
N ILE A 270 -11.41 1.73 -9.77
CA ILE A 270 -10.37 2.74 -9.44
C ILE A 270 -9.47 3.05 -10.63
N ALA A 271 -9.13 2.07 -11.45
CA ALA A 271 -8.29 2.30 -12.61
C ALA A 271 -8.94 3.24 -13.64
N ASP A 272 -10.25 3.09 -13.88
CA ASP A 272 -11.01 3.97 -14.78
C ASP A 272 -11.13 5.38 -14.20
N ILE A 273 -11.34 5.47 -12.91
CA ILE A 273 -11.41 6.74 -12.17
C ILE A 273 -10.09 7.47 -12.23
N LEU A 274 -8.96 6.81 -11.95
CA LEU A 274 -7.64 7.44 -12.05
C LEU A 274 -7.36 7.95 -13.46
N ARG A 275 -7.75 7.20 -14.52
CA ARG A 275 -7.65 7.69 -15.89
C ARG A 275 -8.49 8.93 -16.20
N SER A 276 -9.43 9.30 -15.32
CA SER A 276 -10.26 10.50 -15.45
C SER A 276 -9.67 11.71 -14.74
N PHE A 277 -8.60 11.55 -13.97
CA PHE A 277 -7.91 12.64 -13.30
C PHE A 277 -6.82 13.25 -14.20
N ASP A 278 -6.41 14.45 -13.83
CA ASP A 278 -5.25 15.16 -14.38
C ASP A 278 -4.12 15.24 -13.39
N CYS A 279 -4.46 15.33 -12.11
CA CYS A 279 -3.52 15.34 -11.02
C CYS A 279 -4.03 14.44 -9.89
N PHE A 280 -3.16 13.61 -9.36
CA PHE A 280 -3.42 12.84 -8.15
C PHE A 280 -2.77 13.51 -6.94
N VAL A 281 -3.52 13.61 -5.85
CA VAL A 281 -3.04 14.20 -4.59
C VAL A 281 -3.07 13.16 -3.47
N LEU A 282 -1.96 13.05 -2.74
CA LEU A 282 -1.85 12.24 -1.54
C LEU A 282 -1.54 13.14 -0.33
N PRO A 283 -2.56 13.65 0.40
CA PRO A 283 -2.39 14.65 1.45
C PRO A 283 -2.11 14.07 2.85
N SER A 284 -1.71 12.80 2.92
CA SER A 284 -1.61 11.99 4.15
C SER A 284 -0.71 12.61 5.22
N LEU A 285 -1.01 12.30 6.47
CA LEU A 285 -0.15 12.62 7.64
C LEU A 285 0.97 11.57 7.83
N SER A 286 0.77 10.34 7.34
CA SER A 286 1.76 9.27 7.41
C SER A 286 1.49 8.22 6.32
N GLU A 287 2.56 7.74 5.70
CA GLU A 287 2.54 6.66 4.70
C GLU A 287 3.80 5.80 4.85
N ALA A 288 3.65 4.48 4.75
CA ALA A 288 4.80 3.60 4.56
C ALA A 288 5.15 3.51 3.07
N THR A 289 4.21 2.99 2.27
CA THR A 289 4.23 3.00 0.81
C THR A 289 2.78 2.98 0.34
N SER A 290 2.35 4.03 -0.32
CA SER A 290 0.96 4.16 -0.77
C SER A 290 0.73 3.41 -2.08
N CYS A 291 -0.14 2.38 -2.07
CA CYS A 291 -0.58 1.71 -3.30
C CYS A 291 -1.25 2.71 -4.26
N ALA A 292 -2.12 3.60 -3.75
CA ALA A 292 -2.79 4.60 -4.57
C ALA A 292 -1.81 5.57 -5.26
N LEU A 293 -0.68 5.88 -4.60
CA LEU A 293 0.40 6.67 -5.22
C LEU A 293 1.04 5.93 -6.40
N GLN A 294 1.36 4.64 -6.21
CA GLN A 294 1.93 3.81 -7.27
C GLN A 294 0.93 3.59 -8.42
N GLU A 295 -0.36 3.41 -8.12
CA GLU A 295 -1.44 3.31 -9.10
C GLU A 295 -1.57 4.61 -9.92
N ALA A 296 -1.47 5.76 -9.28
CA ALA A 296 -1.46 7.06 -9.95
C ALA A 296 -0.22 7.27 -10.83
N MET A 297 0.98 6.88 -10.35
CA MET A 297 2.21 6.88 -11.15
C MET A 297 2.07 6.00 -12.40
N ALA A 298 1.52 4.79 -12.24
CA ALA A 298 1.29 3.85 -13.35
C ALA A 298 0.25 4.37 -14.35
N THR A 299 -0.67 5.22 -13.89
CA THR A 299 -1.67 5.87 -14.75
C THR A 299 -1.09 7.10 -15.46
N GLY A 300 0.14 7.52 -15.15
CA GLY A 300 0.81 8.65 -15.79
C GLY A 300 0.26 10.01 -15.38
N LEU A 301 -0.26 10.13 -14.16
CA LEU A 301 -0.83 11.37 -13.63
C LEU A 301 0.26 12.32 -13.14
N ALA A 302 -0.01 13.64 -13.20
CA ALA A 302 0.73 14.57 -12.35
C ALA A 302 0.46 14.24 -10.88
N ILE A 303 1.48 14.33 -10.03
CA ILE A 303 1.40 13.90 -8.64
C ILE A 303 1.83 15.00 -7.71
N VAL A 304 1.03 15.22 -6.65
CA VAL A 304 1.42 16.02 -5.48
C VAL A 304 1.21 15.16 -4.24
N ALA A 305 2.23 15.00 -3.42
CA ALA A 305 2.13 14.27 -2.16
C ALA A 305 2.73 15.07 -1.01
N THR A 306 2.23 14.86 0.18
CA THR A 306 2.88 15.36 1.39
C THR A 306 4.23 14.66 1.60
N ASN A 307 5.24 15.40 2.06
CA ASN A 307 6.56 14.88 2.35
C ASN A 307 6.58 14.14 3.69
N VAL A 308 5.95 12.95 3.72
CA VAL A 308 5.85 12.10 4.91
C VAL A 308 6.17 10.65 4.58
N GLY A 309 6.78 9.96 5.53
CA GLY A 309 7.10 8.53 5.43
C GLY A 309 7.84 8.17 4.14
N GLY A 310 7.37 7.16 3.43
CA GLY A 310 7.98 6.66 2.19
C GLY A 310 7.65 7.46 0.92
N ASN A 311 6.86 8.55 1.00
CA ASN A 311 6.44 9.29 -0.20
C ASN A 311 7.63 9.88 -0.96
N ALA A 312 8.62 10.43 -0.25
CA ALA A 312 9.82 10.98 -0.87
C ALA A 312 10.62 9.90 -1.63
N ASP A 313 10.75 8.70 -1.06
CA ASP A 313 11.45 7.58 -1.70
C ASP A 313 10.69 7.07 -2.95
N VAL A 314 9.35 6.99 -2.87
CA VAL A 314 8.51 6.57 -4.00
C VAL A 314 8.59 7.58 -5.13
N LEU A 315 8.56 8.88 -4.83
CA LEU A 315 8.65 9.98 -5.80
C LEU A 315 10.09 10.36 -6.17
N ASP A 316 11.06 9.56 -5.78
CA ASP A 316 12.49 9.77 -6.08
C ASP A 316 12.93 11.22 -5.75
N GLN A 317 12.70 11.60 -4.49
CA GLN A 317 13.02 12.93 -3.92
C GLN A 317 12.43 14.10 -4.74
N GLY A 318 11.26 13.91 -5.34
CA GLY A 318 10.56 14.93 -6.12
C GLY A 318 10.76 14.85 -7.64
N ARG A 319 11.55 13.88 -8.15
CA ARG A 319 11.72 13.70 -9.62
C ARG A 319 10.46 13.14 -10.28
N CYS A 320 9.72 12.28 -9.58
CA CYS A 320 8.51 11.62 -10.08
C CYS A 320 7.19 12.28 -9.65
N GLY A 321 7.24 13.48 -9.06
CA GLY A 321 6.08 14.21 -8.57
C GLY A 321 6.48 15.22 -7.51
N SER A 322 5.60 16.14 -7.20
CA SER A 322 5.88 17.22 -6.27
C SER A 322 5.65 16.82 -4.82
N LEU A 323 6.55 17.23 -3.94
CA LEU A 323 6.47 17.04 -2.49
C LEU A 323 6.15 18.37 -1.81
N VAL A 324 5.12 18.39 -0.97
CA VAL A 324 4.72 19.57 -0.18
C VAL A 324 4.80 19.28 1.32
N PRO A 325 4.97 20.30 2.17
CA PRO A 325 4.92 20.11 3.62
C PRO A 325 3.57 19.54 4.06
N SER A 326 3.59 18.64 5.04
CA SER A 326 2.36 18.09 5.63
C SER A 326 1.61 19.16 6.40
N GLY A 327 0.28 19.25 6.20
CA GLY A 327 -0.58 20.23 6.85
C GLY A 327 -0.56 21.62 6.23
N ASP A 328 0.18 21.85 5.15
CA ASP A 328 0.25 23.15 4.47
C ASP A 328 -0.68 23.20 3.26
N ALA A 329 -1.91 23.67 3.47
CA ALA A 329 -2.91 23.85 2.42
C ALA A 329 -2.50 24.91 1.37
N THR A 330 -1.73 25.92 1.78
CA THR A 330 -1.27 26.99 0.89
C THR A 330 -0.21 26.47 -0.08
N ALA A 331 0.79 25.73 0.43
CA ALA A 331 1.79 25.11 -0.42
C ALA A 331 1.16 24.09 -1.39
N LEU A 332 0.19 23.30 -0.92
CA LEU A 332 -0.56 22.36 -1.76
C LEU A 332 -1.35 23.11 -2.86
N ALA A 333 -2.08 24.17 -2.52
CA ALA A 333 -2.83 24.99 -3.49
C ALA A 333 -1.91 25.63 -4.53
N THR A 334 -0.77 26.18 -4.10
CA THR A 334 0.22 26.80 -5.00
C THR A 334 0.75 25.80 -6.02
N GLU A 335 1.08 24.60 -5.57
CA GLU A 335 1.61 23.56 -6.45
C GLU A 335 0.54 23.02 -7.43
N LEU A 336 -0.71 22.86 -6.97
CA LEU A 336 -1.83 22.50 -7.84
C LEU A 336 -2.11 23.56 -8.92
N LEU A 337 -2.03 24.84 -8.56
CA LEU A 337 -2.15 25.92 -9.53
C LEU A 337 -1.05 25.85 -10.59
N ARG A 338 0.20 25.72 -10.17
CA ARG A 338 1.36 25.59 -11.06
C ARG A 338 1.17 24.42 -12.05
N LEU A 339 0.77 23.25 -11.56
CA LEU A 339 0.55 22.06 -12.40
C LEU A 339 -0.62 22.25 -13.38
N SER A 340 -1.71 22.89 -12.94
CA SER A 340 -2.86 23.15 -13.82
C SER A 340 -2.55 24.08 -15.00
N GLN A 341 -1.53 24.93 -14.86
CA GLN A 341 -1.05 25.87 -15.87
C GLN A 341 0.07 25.30 -16.75
N SER A 342 0.77 24.24 -16.30
CA SER A 342 1.96 23.70 -16.98
C SER A 342 1.66 22.92 -18.27
N GLY A 343 0.37 22.64 -18.58
CA GLY A 343 -0.02 21.83 -19.73
C GLY A 343 0.23 20.32 -19.55
N ARG A 344 -0.12 19.56 -20.57
CA ARG A 344 0.08 18.10 -20.68
C ARG A 344 0.96 17.80 -21.91
N PRO A 345 1.92 16.86 -21.91
CA PRO A 345 2.33 15.98 -20.79
C PRO A 345 3.26 16.66 -19.79
N ASN A 346 3.20 16.23 -18.52
CA ASN A 346 4.10 16.66 -17.45
C ASN A 346 5.34 15.76 -17.42
N ALA A 347 6.55 16.32 -17.44
CA ALA A 347 7.80 15.58 -17.43
C ALA A 347 7.93 14.67 -16.18
N GLN A 348 7.53 15.18 -15.01
CA GLN A 348 7.53 14.38 -13.78
C GLN A 348 6.61 13.15 -13.87
N ALA A 349 5.45 13.26 -14.53
CA ALA A 349 4.55 12.13 -14.74
C ALA A 349 5.15 11.05 -15.65
N GLN A 350 5.95 11.43 -16.64
CA GLN A 350 6.69 10.48 -17.48
C GLN A 350 7.80 9.76 -16.67
N GLU A 351 8.55 10.49 -15.87
CA GLU A 351 9.55 9.89 -14.97
C GLU A 351 8.87 8.96 -13.95
N ALA A 352 7.71 9.33 -13.42
CA ALA A 352 6.91 8.50 -12.52
C ALA A 352 6.50 7.18 -13.18
N LEU A 353 6.03 7.23 -14.43
CA LEU A 353 5.64 6.05 -15.18
C LEU A 353 6.82 5.10 -15.42
N ILE A 354 7.98 5.62 -15.82
CA ILE A 354 9.21 4.85 -16.00
C ILE A 354 9.66 4.23 -14.67
N SER A 355 9.64 5.01 -13.60
CA SER A 355 10.04 4.55 -12.26
C SER A 355 9.14 3.42 -11.77
N VAL A 356 7.81 3.55 -11.91
CA VAL A 356 6.88 2.52 -11.44
C VAL A 356 7.02 1.22 -12.20
N GLN A 357 7.22 1.27 -13.52
CA GLN A 357 7.43 0.08 -14.34
C GLN A 357 8.68 -0.69 -13.93
N ARG A 358 9.75 0.01 -13.60
CA ARG A 358 11.04 -0.61 -13.21
C ARG A 358 11.08 -1.11 -11.77
N ARG A 359 10.50 -0.36 -10.84
CA ARG A 359 10.70 -0.57 -9.39
C ARG A 359 9.50 -1.22 -8.69
N TYR A 360 8.29 -0.99 -9.20
CA TYR A 360 7.04 -1.30 -8.52
C TYR A 360 6.09 -2.16 -9.35
N SER A 361 6.51 -2.69 -10.52
CA SER A 361 5.64 -3.58 -11.29
C SER A 361 5.27 -4.81 -10.47
N LEU A 362 4.02 -5.25 -10.60
CA LEU A 362 3.52 -6.42 -9.88
C LEU A 362 4.37 -7.65 -10.16
N GLU A 363 4.79 -7.85 -11.42
CA GLU A 363 5.65 -8.97 -11.81
C GLU A 363 6.96 -8.99 -11.02
N THR A 364 7.63 -7.84 -10.92
CA THR A 364 8.90 -7.72 -10.16
C THR A 364 8.69 -8.02 -8.68
N VAL A 365 7.61 -7.53 -8.09
CA VAL A 365 7.31 -7.75 -6.67
C VAL A 365 6.97 -9.22 -6.40
N ILE A 366 6.11 -9.82 -7.23
CA ILE A 366 5.74 -11.24 -7.12
C ILE A 366 6.96 -12.14 -7.25
N GLN A 367 7.86 -11.87 -8.21
CA GLN A 367 9.09 -12.62 -8.36
C GLN A 367 9.96 -12.54 -7.10
N ARG A 368 10.18 -11.35 -6.54
CA ARG A 368 10.99 -11.18 -5.30
C ARG A 368 10.40 -11.91 -4.11
N TYR A 369 9.07 -11.91 -3.93
CA TYR A 369 8.42 -12.71 -2.89
C TYR A 369 8.56 -14.22 -3.17
N GLY A 370 8.40 -14.63 -4.44
CA GLY A 370 8.59 -16.02 -4.85
C GLY A 370 10.00 -16.52 -4.53
N ASP A 371 11.03 -15.76 -4.90
CA ASP A 371 12.43 -16.08 -4.61
C ASP A 371 12.69 -16.16 -3.10
N LEU A 372 12.14 -15.20 -2.32
CA LEU A 372 12.24 -15.21 -0.86
C LEU A 372 11.55 -16.44 -0.25
N PHE A 373 10.39 -16.85 -0.73
CA PHE A 373 9.67 -18.01 -0.19
C PHE A 373 10.34 -19.32 -0.59
N LEU A 374 10.89 -19.45 -1.80
CA LEU A 374 11.60 -20.63 -2.27
C LEU A 374 12.98 -20.80 -1.64
N SER A 375 13.65 -19.71 -1.27
CA SER A 375 14.96 -19.79 -0.60
C SER A 375 14.92 -20.59 0.71
N ALA A 376 13.73 -20.64 1.32
CA ALA A 376 13.49 -21.44 2.52
C ALA A 376 13.41 -22.94 2.28
N ALA A 377 13.00 -23.37 1.10
CA ALA A 377 12.89 -24.79 0.77
C ALA A 377 14.28 -25.42 0.47
N THR A 378 15.27 -24.58 0.16
CA THR A 378 16.61 -25.01 -0.28
C THR A 378 17.71 -24.90 0.77
N HIS A 379 17.54 -24.10 1.83
CA HIS A 379 18.59 -23.86 2.82
C HIS A 379 18.07 -24.00 4.25
N GLY A 380 18.76 -24.81 5.05
CA GLY A 380 18.60 -24.80 6.50
C GLY A 380 18.94 -23.41 7.06
N PRO A 381 18.52 -23.06 8.29
CA PRO A 381 18.56 -21.70 8.83
C PRO A 381 19.95 -21.01 8.93
N GLY A 382 21.00 -21.57 8.35
CA GLY A 382 22.39 -21.09 8.44
C GLY A 382 23.05 -20.60 7.14
N GLU A 383 22.50 -20.87 5.94
CA GLU A 383 23.25 -20.67 4.68
C GLU A 383 22.81 -19.47 3.81
N LEU A 384 21.82 -18.71 4.22
CA LEU A 384 21.21 -17.62 3.42
C LEU A 384 22.05 -16.33 3.32
N ALA A 385 23.23 -16.27 3.95
CA ALA A 385 24.01 -15.02 4.07
C ALA A 385 24.91 -14.68 2.85
N ALA A 386 25.03 -15.55 1.82
CA ALA A 386 26.12 -15.45 0.86
C ALA A 386 25.77 -15.00 -0.57
N GLN A 387 24.50 -14.79 -0.94
CA GLN A 387 24.12 -14.50 -2.34
C GLN A 387 23.13 -13.33 -2.49
N GLN A 388 23.51 -12.13 -2.11
CA GLN A 388 22.81 -10.93 -2.59
C GLN A 388 23.71 -10.15 -3.56
N PRO A 389 23.19 -9.75 -4.76
CA PRO A 389 23.90 -8.75 -5.56
C PRO A 389 23.94 -7.44 -4.75
N ALA A 390 25.11 -6.80 -4.77
CA ALA A 390 25.30 -5.50 -4.13
C ALA A 390 24.25 -4.49 -4.60
N PRO A 391 23.75 -3.61 -3.71
CA PRO A 391 22.89 -2.53 -4.14
C PRO A 391 23.61 -1.70 -5.20
N PRO A 392 22.90 -1.16 -6.21
CA PRO A 392 23.51 -0.29 -7.20
C PRO A 392 24.22 0.83 -6.46
N GLN A 393 25.52 0.95 -6.68
CA GLN A 393 26.31 2.07 -6.17
C GLN A 393 25.79 3.32 -6.86
N ASP A 394 25.15 4.20 -6.10
CA ASP A 394 24.92 5.57 -6.53
C ASP A 394 26.28 6.20 -6.80
N THR A 395 26.63 6.30 -8.08
CA THR A 395 27.71 7.17 -8.51
C THR A 395 27.28 8.61 -8.18
N MET A 396 27.84 9.12 -7.09
CA MET A 396 27.91 10.57 -6.86
C MET A 396 28.65 11.22 -8.05
N HIS A 397 27.93 12.02 -8.80
CA HIS A 397 28.48 13.15 -9.55
C HIS A 397 27.44 14.26 -9.58
#